data_76cd1663352a05b1bff406914a36c715
#
_entry.id   76cd1663352a05b1bff406914a36c715
#
_cell.length_a   1.000
_cell.length_b   1.000
_cell.length_c   1.000
_cell.angle_alpha   90.00
_cell.angle_beta   90.00
_cell.angle_gamma   90.00
#
_symmetry.space_group_name_H-M   'P 1'
#
loop_
_entity.id
_entity.type
_entity.pdbx_description
1 polymer ?
#
loop_
_entity_poly.entity_id
_entity_poly.type
_entity_poly.pdbx_seq_one_letter_code
_entity_poly.pdbx_strand_id
1 'polypeptide(L)'
;MKILKKLALTALLFSAGQAFIFADAVSDYIDAYKAEADSYISTFNSGLDDFSSELGFSVPQAAVQQNVYAEAFIGKLFPSVPPHFAVGINAGMTHLNTSGLAKAASKLGISGVKDDFFFPVFNADLRIGGVFLPFDVGFSFMTLDVSKLNSMDVDFTAEFLTFAFDARYALLEDGLALPAVSVGLGYSLNKGSFGATNDKAEAMVDYNVHTLYAQVQVSKTLNIPVVKIGFTPFLGLRGVISNYDNDWSWKFKGNYEAAMNTAGLSSSGKGTASSDGFGGFQPQIYGGLGFNFVFVQVTASICADLRHLGGDSSLWSGAMSIRFKM
;
A
#
# COMPACT_ATOMS: atom_id res chain seq x y z
N MET A 1 10.40 15.76 -3.59
CA MET A 1 11.44 14.72 -3.75
C MET A 1 12.17 14.36 -2.46
N LYS A 2 12.73 15.29 -1.65
CA LYS A 2 13.41 14.98 -0.37
C LYS A 2 12.46 14.39 0.72
N ILE A 3 11.22 14.82 0.78
CA ILE A 3 10.21 14.32 1.75
C ILE A 3 9.73 12.91 1.37
N LEU A 4 9.48 12.66 0.09
CA LEU A 4 9.16 11.33 -0.43
C LEU A 4 10.26 10.30 -0.15
N LYS A 5 11.53 10.69 -0.37
CA LYS A 5 12.67 9.84 -0.06
C LYS A 5 12.79 9.54 1.44
N LYS A 6 12.47 10.51 2.32
CA LYS A 6 12.49 10.29 3.77
C LYS A 6 11.36 9.36 4.23
N LEU A 7 10.14 9.48 3.68
CA LEU A 7 9.01 8.61 4.00
C LEU A 7 9.23 7.16 3.53
N ALA A 8 9.71 6.98 2.31
CA ALA A 8 10.11 5.66 1.81
C ALA A 8 11.27 5.06 2.62
N LEU A 9 12.24 5.90 3.03
CA LEU A 9 13.36 5.49 3.87
C LEU A 9 12.91 5.04 5.27
N THR A 10 11.95 5.72 5.88
CA THR A 10 11.42 5.32 7.21
C THR A 10 10.71 3.98 7.14
N ALA A 11 9.99 3.72 6.03
CA ALA A 11 9.33 2.44 5.77
C ALA A 11 10.34 1.29 5.61
N LEU A 12 11.41 1.53 4.88
CA LEU A 12 12.48 0.57 4.61
C LEU A 12 13.39 0.30 5.80
N LEU A 13 13.73 1.34 6.57
CA LEU A 13 14.54 1.22 7.78
C LEU A 13 13.91 0.28 8.81
N PHE A 14 12.57 0.20 8.81
CA PHE A 14 11.86 -0.61 9.78
C PHE A 14 11.93 -2.11 9.48
N SER A 15 11.78 -2.52 8.22
CA SER A 15 11.83 -3.94 7.84
C SER A 15 13.24 -4.52 7.80
N ALA A 16 14.21 -3.71 7.41
CA ALA A 16 15.57 -4.16 7.17
C ALA A 16 16.51 -4.02 8.36
N GLY A 17 16.32 -2.98 9.20
CA GLY A 17 17.08 -2.84 10.45
C GLY A 17 16.91 -4.07 11.36
N GLN A 18 15.82 -4.80 11.24
CA GLN A 18 15.54 -5.98 12.03
C GLN A 18 16.35 -7.21 11.64
N ALA A 19 16.63 -7.42 10.35
CA ALA A 19 17.48 -8.52 9.92
C ALA A 19 18.92 -8.39 10.45
N PHE A 20 19.41 -7.16 10.65
CA PHE A 20 20.76 -6.90 11.13
C PHE A 20 20.92 -7.07 12.65
N ILE A 21 19.94 -6.60 13.40
CA ILE A 21 19.89 -6.80 14.85
C ILE A 21 19.75 -8.29 15.15
N PHE A 22 19.02 -9.02 14.30
CA PHE A 22 18.92 -10.47 14.34
C PHE A 22 20.29 -11.15 14.16
N ALA A 23 21.14 -10.71 13.24
CA ALA A 23 22.47 -11.27 13.02
C ALA A 23 23.36 -11.19 14.27
N ASP A 24 23.40 -10.03 14.93
CA ASP A 24 24.16 -9.84 16.15
C ASP A 24 23.62 -10.71 17.31
N ALA A 25 22.29 -10.72 17.51
CA ALA A 25 21.67 -11.51 18.58
C ALA A 25 21.91 -13.02 18.43
N VAL A 26 21.80 -13.55 17.21
CA VAL A 26 22.05 -14.98 16.97
C VAL A 26 23.52 -15.34 17.11
N SER A 27 24.45 -14.48 16.69
CA SER A 27 25.88 -14.72 16.88
C SER A 27 26.27 -14.89 18.35
N ASP A 28 25.71 -14.08 19.22
CA ASP A 28 25.97 -14.14 20.67
C ASP A 28 25.40 -15.40 21.34
N TYR A 29 24.35 -16.00 20.78
CA TYR A 29 23.68 -17.20 21.31
C TYR A 29 24.26 -18.52 20.77
N ILE A 30 24.96 -18.53 19.63
CA ILE A 30 25.46 -19.75 18.99
C ILE A 30 26.28 -20.65 19.93
N ASP A 31 27.18 -20.06 20.70
CA ASP A 31 28.11 -20.80 21.56
C ASP A 31 27.46 -21.36 22.84
N ALA A 32 26.34 -20.80 23.26
CA ALA A 32 25.71 -21.15 24.54
C ALA A 32 24.48 -22.06 24.39
N TYR A 33 23.63 -21.87 23.36
CA TYR A 33 22.29 -22.47 23.32
C TYR A 33 21.76 -22.75 21.93
N LYS A 34 22.29 -23.78 21.25
CA LYS A 34 21.88 -24.14 19.86
C LYS A 34 20.37 -24.37 19.69
N ALA A 35 19.73 -25.09 20.63
CA ALA A 35 18.29 -25.36 20.54
C ALA A 35 17.44 -24.08 20.68
N GLU A 36 17.94 -23.11 21.44
CA GLU A 36 17.31 -21.82 21.61
C GLU A 36 17.48 -20.96 20.36
N ALA A 37 18.65 -20.99 19.71
CA ALA A 37 18.91 -20.31 18.44
C ALA A 37 18.02 -20.82 17.30
N ASP A 38 17.80 -22.13 17.19
CA ASP A 38 16.85 -22.73 16.21
C ASP A 38 15.41 -22.25 16.47
N SER A 39 15.00 -22.13 17.74
CA SER A 39 13.70 -21.58 18.11
C SER A 39 13.54 -20.11 17.70
N TYR A 40 14.60 -19.32 17.83
CA TYR A 40 14.62 -17.91 17.41
C TYR A 40 14.53 -17.77 15.89
N ILE A 41 15.30 -18.56 15.12
CA ILE A 41 15.24 -18.59 13.66
C ILE A 41 13.83 -18.96 13.19
N SER A 42 13.24 -19.99 13.78
CA SER A 42 11.87 -20.41 13.47
C SER A 42 10.84 -19.32 13.75
N THR A 43 10.97 -18.63 14.89
CA THR A 43 10.08 -17.53 15.26
C THR A 43 10.22 -16.33 14.33
N PHE A 44 11.45 -16.03 13.90
CA PHE A 44 11.71 -14.96 12.93
C PHE A 44 11.12 -15.28 11.56
N ASN A 45 11.30 -16.50 11.06
CA ASN A 45 10.70 -16.94 9.81
C ASN A 45 9.17 -16.85 9.85
N SER A 46 8.54 -17.30 10.95
CA SER A 46 7.10 -17.16 11.15
C SER A 46 6.64 -15.70 11.13
N GLY A 47 7.43 -14.79 11.74
CA GLY A 47 7.13 -13.35 11.69
C GLY A 47 7.21 -12.75 10.27
N LEU A 48 8.13 -13.26 9.44
CA LEU A 48 8.23 -12.87 8.03
C LEU A 48 7.09 -13.45 7.18
N ASP A 49 6.64 -14.68 7.47
CA ASP A 49 5.46 -15.27 6.84
C ASP A 49 4.19 -14.47 7.16
N ASP A 50 4.00 -14.10 8.42
CA ASP A 50 2.88 -13.26 8.86
C ASP A 50 2.92 -11.89 8.17
N PHE A 51 4.08 -11.25 8.11
CA PHE A 51 4.26 -9.96 7.43
C PHE A 51 3.99 -10.04 5.93
N SER A 52 4.51 -11.07 5.26
CA SER A 52 4.27 -11.29 3.82
C SER A 52 2.79 -11.54 3.52
N SER A 53 2.10 -12.26 4.41
CA SER A 53 0.66 -12.47 4.30
C SER A 53 -0.12 -11.16 4.48
N GLU A 54 0.27 -10.33 5.44
CA GLU A 54 -0.36 -9.03 5.70
C GLU A 54 -0.20 -8.05 4.52
N LEU A 55 0.92 -8.10 3.80
CA LEU A 55 1.09 -7.35 2.55
C LEU A 55 0.03 -7.71 1.50
N GLY A 56 -0.38 -8.97 1.44
CA GLY A 56 -1.44 -9.46 0.55
C GLY A 56 -2.80 -8.79 0.77
N PHE A 57 -3.03 -8.18 1.94
CA PHE A 57 -4.26 -7.45 2.28
C PHE A 57 -4.07 -5.94 2.29
N SER A 58 -2.93 -5.46 2.77
CA SER A 58 -2.64 -4.02 2.91
C SER A 58 -2.34 -3.35 1.58
N VAL A 59 -1.61 -4.02 0.69
CA VAL A 59 -1.30 -3.52 -0.66
C VAL A 59 -2.55 -3.32 -1.50
N PRO A 60 -3.52 -4.27 -1.57
CA PRO A 60 -4.79 -4.05 -2.25
C PRO A 60 -5.55 -2.83 -1.74
N GLN A 61 -5.65 -2.65 -0.43
CA GLN A 61 -6.33 -1.49 0.14
C GLN A 61 -5.64 -0.18 -0.23
N ALA A 62 -4.30 -0.14 -0.17
CA ALA A 62 -3.52 1.02 -0.58
C ALA A 62 -3.75 1.37 -2.06
N ALA A 63 -3.71 0.37 -2.93
CA ALA A 63 -3.87 0.53 -4.37
C ALA A 63 -5.23 1.09 -4.77
N VAL A 64 -6.32 0.54 -4.21
CA VAL A 64 -7.67 1.00 -4.54
C VAL A 64 -8.00 2.34 -3.91
N GLN A 65 -7.37 2.71 -2.80
CA GLN A 65 -7.55 4.01 -2.16
C GLN A 65 -6.99 5.15 -3.01
N GLN A 66 -5.93 4.92 -3.77
CA GLN A 66 -5.33 5.91 -4.68
C GLN A 66 -6.22 6.27 -5.86
N ASN A 67 -7.11 5.36 -6.29
CA ASN A 67 -8.01 5.57 -7.42
C ASN A 67 -9.30 6.30 -7.03
N VAL A 68 -9.41 6.81 -5.80
CA VAL A 68 -10.60 7.51 -5.33
C VAL A 68 -10.66 8.93 -5.88
N TYR A 69 -11.74 9.25 -6.56
CA TYR A 69 -12.13 10.59 -7.00
C TYR A 69 -13.26 11.11 -6.11
N ALA A 70 -13.30 12.42 -5.86
CA ALA A 70 -14.35 13.00 -5.05
C ALA A 70 -15.71 12.88 -5.75
N GLU A 71 -15.76 13.16 -7.06
CA GLU A 71 -16.98 12.98 -7.83
C GLU A 71 -17.25 11.50 -8.11
N ALA A 72 -18.46 11.05 -7.87
CA ALA A 72 -18.94 9.72 -8.30
C ALA A 72 -18.92 9.58 -9.83
N PHE A 73 -19.04 10.70 -10.54
CA PHE A 73 -18.95 10.79 -12.00
C PHE A 73 -18.34 12.13 -12.38
N ILE A 74 -17.29 12.14 -13.23
CA ILE A 74 -16.62 13.40 -13.60
C ILE A 74 -17.32 14.17 -14.73
N GLY A 75 -18.29 13.59 -15.41
CA GLY A 75 -18.98 14.16 -16.58
C GLY A 75 -18.61 13.44 -17.88
N LYS A 76 -19.27 13.81 -18.95
CA LYS A 76 -19.05 13.24 -20.30
C LYS A 76 -17.96 14.00 -21.05
N LEU A 77 -17.15 13.30 -21.83
CA LEU A 77 -16.17 13.93 -22.70
C LEU A 77 -16.86 14.74 -23.80
N PHE A 78 -17.88 14.13 -24.42
CA PHE A 78 -18.73 14.78 -25.44
C PHE A 78 -20.21 14.50 -25.12
N PRO A 79 -21.12 15.42 -25.49
CA PRO A 79 -20.94 16.71 -26.18
C PRO A 79 -20.59 17.88 -25.23
N SER A 80 -20.00 17.63 -24.10
CA SER A 80 -19.67 18.66 -23.10
C SER A 80 -18.60 19.63 -23.61
N VAL A 81 -18.77 20.92 -23.29
CA VAL A 81 -17.78 21.96 -23.57
C VAL A 81 -17.58 22.75 -22.29
N PRO A 82 -16.41 22.68 -21.65
CA PRO A 82 -15.23 21.88 -22.01
C PRO A 82 -15.44 20.37 -21.85
N PRO A 83 -14.62 19.53 -22.49
CA PRO A 83 -14.64 18.09 -22.32
C PRO A 83 -14.19 17.69 -20.91
N HIS A 84 -14.84 16.70 -20.27
CA HIS A 84 -14.51 16.30 -18.93
C HIS A 84 -13.37 15.26 -18.90
N PHE A 85 -12.25 15.69 -18.35
CA PHE A 85 -11.12 14.82 -18.00
C PHE A 85 -10.40 15.34 -16.75
N ALA A 86 -9.64 14.49 -16.09
CA ALA A 86 -8.84 14.86 -14.95
C ALA A 86 -7.49 14.15 -15.00
N VAL A 87 -6.42 14.85 -14.65
CA VAL A 87 -5.06 14.30 -14.50
C VAL A 87 -4.45 14.80 -13.21
N GLY A 88 -3.75 13.94 -12.50
CA GLY A 88 -3.18 14.36 -11.21
C GLY A 88 -2.17 13.39 -10.62
N ILE A 89 -1.85 13.67 -9.37
CA ILE A 89 -0.98 12.85 -8.54
C ILE A 89 -1.67 12.53 -7.23
N ASN A 90 -1.43 11.34 -6.73
CA ASN A 90 -1.95 10.86 -5.46
C ASN A 90 -0.81 10.46 -4.54
N ALA A 91 -0.99 10.69 -3.25
CA ALA A 91 -0.16 10.15 -2.19
C ALA A 91 -1.10 9.53 -1.14
N GLY A 92 -0.77 8.34 -0.70
CA GLY A 92 -1.55 7.64 0.31
C GLY A 92 -0.68 6.86 1.27
N MET A 93 -1.30 6.38 2.33
CA MET A 93 -0.71 5.47 3.29
C MET A 93 -1.75 4.46 3.75
N THR A 94 -1.30 3.24 3.97
CA THR A 94 -2.13 2.16 4.53
C THR A 94 -1.49 1.65 5.80
N HIS A 95 -2.28 1.49 6.84
CA HIS A 95 -1.86 0.85 8.07
C HIS A 95 -1.55 -0.63 7.79
N LEU A 96 -0.39 -1.08 8.24
CA LEU A 96 0.12 -2.44 8.10
C LEU A 96 0.42 -2.98 9.49
N ASN A 97 -0.21 -4.08 9.87
CA ASN A 97 0.04 -4.74 11.13
C ASN A 97 1.38 -5.50 11.04
N THR A 98 2.33 -5.13 11.90
CA THR A 98 3.66 -5.74 11.98
C THR A 98 3.88 -6.49 13.30
N SER A 99 2.79 -6.82 14.01
CA SER A 99 2.86 -7.48 15.33
C SER A 99 3.58 -8.85 15.29
N GLY A 100 3.51 -9.58 14.17
CA GLY A 100 4.27 -10.82 13.96
C GLY A 100 5.78 -10.59 14.04
N LEU A 101 6.27 -9.59 13.30
CA LEU A 101 7.67 -9.17 13.36
C LEU A 101 8.07 -8.62 14.72
N ALA A 102 7.21 -7.80 15.35
CA ALA A 102 7.46 -7.24 16.67
C ALA A 102 7.59 -8.33 17.75
N LYS A 103 6.73 -9.35 17.73
CA LYS A 103 6.81 -10.53 18.62
C LYS A 103 8.10 -11.32 18.38
N ALA A 104 8.45 -11.55 17.12
CA ALA A 104 9.70 -12.22 16.76
C ALA A 104 10.92 -11.46 17.30
N ALA A 105 10.96 -10.15 17.05
CA ALA A 105 12.01 -9.26 17.53
C ALA A 105 12.11 -9.23 19.07
N SER A 106 10.98 -9.13 19.77
CA SER A 106 10.94 -9.14 21.24
C SER A 106 11.53 -10.41 21.84
N LYS A 107 11.27 -11.58 21.24
CA LYS A 107 11.88 -12.85 21.69
C LYS A 107 13.40 -12.86 21.50
N LEU A 108 13.90 -12.14 20.52
CA LEU A 108 15.34 -11.97 20.25
C LEU A 108 15.98 -10.90 21.16
N GLY A 109 15.25 -10.32 22.11
CA GLY A 109 15.73 -9.23 22.95
C GLY A 109 15.82 -7.89 22.24
N ILE A 110 15.26 -7.77 21.05
CA ILE A 110 15.24 -6.56 20.23
C ILE A 110 14.05 -5.71 20.65
N SER A 111 14.32 -4.56 21.21
CA SER A 111 13.30 -3.58 21.61
C SER A 111 13.14 -2.50 20.54
N GLY A 112 11.94 -1.92 20.44
CA GLY A 112 11.68 -0.77 19.56
C GLY A 112 11.03 -1.11 18.21
N VAL A 113 10.78 -2.39 17.94
CA VAL A 113 9.95 -2.80 16.82
C VAL A 113 8.49 -2.48 17.14
N LYS A 114 7.85 -1.69 16.30
CA LYS A 114 6.44 -1.31 16.48
C LYS A 114 5.52 -2.39 15.92
N ASP A 115 4.34 -2.51 16.52
CA ASP A 115 3.30 -3.45 16.10
C ASP A 115 2.57 -2.99 14.83
N ASP A 116 2.78 -1.74 14.43
CA ASP A 116 2.15 -1.11 13.27
C ASP A 116 3.13 -0.28 12.44
N PHE A 117 2.87 -0.27 11.16
CA PHE A 117 3.63 0.45 10.15
C PHE A 117 2.70 1.09 9.12
N PHE A 118 3.14 2.17 8.49
CA PHE A 118 2.41 2.82 7.41
C PHE A 118 3.09 2.56 6.07
N PHE A 119 2.46 1.77 5.21
CA PHE A 119 2.91 1.51 3.85
C PHE A 119 2.54 2.71 2.96
N PRO A 120 3.52 3.48 2.46
CA PRO A 120 3.25 4.64 1.62
C PRO A 120 3.06 4.20 0.18
N VAL A 121 2.14 4.88 -0.52
CA VAL A 121 1.88 4.67 -1.94
C VAL A 121 1.71 6.01 -2.66
N PHE A 122 2.19 6.04 -3.90
CA PHE A 122 2.12 7.22 -4.75
C PHE A 122 1.76 6.78 -6.16
N ASN A 123 0.99 7.59 -6.90
CA ASN A 123 0.79 7.39 -8.33
C ASN A 123 0.44 8.69 -9.06
N ALA A 124 0.58 8.66 -10.38
CA ALA A 124 -0.07 9.59 -11.27
C ALA A 124 -1.35 8.95 -11.82
N ASP A 125 -2.40 9.74 -11.98
CA ASP A 125 -3.66 9.27 -12.52
C ASP A 125 -4.19 10.13 -13.68
N LEU A 126 -5.01 9.50 -14.51
CA LEU A 126 -5.78 10.09 -15.57
C LEU A 126 -7.19 9.51 -15.51
N ARG A 127 -8.20 10.36 -15.60
CA ARG A 127 -9.60 9.93 -15.77
C ARG A 127 -10.25 10.67 -16.91
N ILE A 128 -11.01 9.96 -17.73
CA ILE A 128 -11.66 10.48 -18.93
C ILE A 128 -13.13 10.11 -18.90
N GLY A 129 -13.99 11.09 -19.14
CA GLY A 129 -15.44 10.87 -19.29
C GLY A 129 -15.79 10.17 -20.58
N GLY A 130 -16.90 9.45 -20.59
CA GLY A 130 -17.37 8.70 -21.76
C GLY A 130 -17.92 9.59 -22.86
N VAL A 131 -17.94 9.05 -24.05
CA VAL A 131 -18.58 9.66 -25.23
C VAL A 131 -20.05 9.24 -25.24
N PHE A 132 -21.00 10.13 -25.08
CA PHE A 132 -22.44 9.90 -25.07
C PHE A 132 -23.03 9.19 -23.83
N LEU A 133 -22.45 8.08 -23.38
CA LEU A 133 -22.92 7.35 -22.20
C LEU A 133 -22.32 7.92 -20.91
N PRO A 134 -23.05 7.86 -19.78
CA PRO A 134 -22.60 8.40 -18.51
C PRO A 134 -21.64 7.41 -17.78
N PHE A 135 -20.49 7.16 -18.41
CA PHE A 135 -19.40 6.41 -17.78
C PHE A 135 -18.10 7.24 -17.78
N ASP A 136 -17.19 6.87 -16.94
CA ASP A 136 -15.82 7.36 -16.99
C ASP A 136 -14.84 6.20 -16.77
N VAL A 137 -13.64 6.36 -17.29
CA VAL A 137 -12.55 5.40 -17.15
C VAL A 137 -11.34 6.07 -16.50
N GLY A 138 -10.71 5.37 -15.60
CA GLY A 138 -9.55 5.82 -14.86
C GLY A 138 -8.35 4.92 -15.12
N PHE A 139 -7.17 5.54 -15.18
CA PHE A 139 -5.88 4.88 -15.25
C PHE A 139 -4.97 5.48 -14.20
N SER A 140 -4.19 4.66 -13.54
CA SER A 140 -3.12 5.13 -12.68
C SER A 140 -1.87 4.30 -12.88
N PHE A 141 -0.74 4.97 -12.77
CA PHE A 141 0.56 4.36 -12.99
C PHE A 141 1.61 5.01 -12.11
N MET A 142 2.53 4.18 -11.62
CA MET A 142 3.76 4.63 -11.00
C MET A 142 4.84 3.57 -11.12
N THR A 143 6.05 4.03 -11.34
CA THR A 143 7.27 3.26 -11.11
C THR A 143 8.22 4.10 -10.28
N LEU A 144 8.81 3.51 -9.28
CA LEU A 144 9.81 4.12 -8.41
C LEU A 144 10.93 3.11 -8.18
N ASP A 145 12.11 3.49 -8.54
CA ASP A 145 13.34 2.77 -8.21
C ASP A 145 14.17 3.66 -7.26
N VAL A 146 14.36 3.16 -6.06
CA VAL A 146 15.20 3.80 -5.03
C VAL A 146 16.34 2.86 -4.73
N SER A 147 17.21 2.68 -5.71
CA SER A 147 18.44 1.94 -5.53
C SER A 147 19.46 2.76 -4.72
N LYS A 148 19.97 2.16 -3.65
CA LYS A 148 21.08 2.66 -2.82
C LYS A 148 20.81 3.96 -2.06
N LEU A 149 19.93 3.87 -1.08
CA LEU A 149 19.93 4.82 0.02
C LEU A 149 20.88 4.31 1.12
N ASN A 150 22.11 4.83 1.15
CA ASN A 150 23.06 4.50 2.20
C ASN A 150 22.69 5.27 3.46
N SER A 151 22.44 4.59 4.54
CA SER A 151 22.23 5.19 5.86
C SER A 151 22.80 4.27 6.93
N MET A 152 23.71 4.79 7.74
CA MET A 152 24.30 4.08 8.90
C MET A 152 24.87 2.68 8.56
N ASP A 153 25.69 2.57 7.51
CA ASP A 153 26.32 1.33 7.06
C ASP A 153 25.33 0.24 6.54
N VAL A 154 24.13 0.67 6.14
CA VAL A 154 23.11 -0.19 5.53
C VAL A 154 22.72 0.36 4.17
N ASP A 155 22.77 -0.49 3.16
CA ASP A 155 22.29 -0.22 1.80
C ASP A 155 20.84 -0.67 1.68
N PHE A 156 19.94 0.29 1.44
CA PHE A 156 18.53 0.02 1.21
C PHE A 156 18.20 0.05 -0.28
N THR A 157 17.38 -0.89 -0.70
CA THR A 157 16.81 -0.94 -2.05
C THR A 157 15.30 -0.98 -1.96
N ALA A 158 14.62 -0.24 -2.83
CA ALA A 158 13.17 -0.31 -2.97
C ALA A 158 12.78 -0.07 -4.43
N GLU A 159 12.03 -1.01 -4.97
CA GLU A 159 11.45 -0.92 -6.29
C GLU A 159 9.94 -1.08 -6.20
N PHE A 160 9.19 -0.20 -6.85
CA PHE A 160 7.73 -0.23 -6.85
C PHE A 160 7.20 -0.02 -8.26
N LEU A 161 6.26 -0.85 -8.67
CA LEU A 161 5.46 -0.70 -9.87
C LEU A 161 4.00 -0.80 -9.49
N THR A 162 3.22 0.24 -9.81
CA THR A 162 1.76 0.22 -9.67
C THR A 162 1.14 0.55 -11.01
N PHE A 163 0.19 -0.26 -11.42
CA PHE A 163 -0.70 -0.02 -12.54
C PHE A 163 -2.12 -0.30 -12.11
N ALA A 164 -3.06 0.61 -12.41
CA ALA A 164 -4.46 0.36 -12.17
C ALA A 164 -5.34 0.93 -13.27
N PHE A 165 -6.48 0.28 -13.46
CA PHE A 165 -7.52 0.66 -14.40
C PHE A 165 -8.87 0.47 -13.72
N ASP A 166 -9.79 1.42 -13.90
CA ASP A 166 -11.17 1.28 -13.47
C ASP A 166 -12.16 1.94 -14.44
N ALA A 167 -13.39 1.48 -14.40
CA ALA A 167 -14.50 2.08 -15.12
C ALA A 167 -15.68 2.26 -14.16
N ARG A 168 -16.35 3.41 -14.25
CA ARG A 168 -17.54 3.72 -13.47
C ARG A 168 -18.69 4.10 -14.40
N TYR A 169 -19.90 3.71 -14.03
CA TYR A 169 -21.14 4.09 -14.70
C TYR A 169 -22.01 4.91 -13.75
N ALA A 170 -22.41 6.10 -14.17
CA ALA A 170 -23.28 6.94 -13.37
C ALA A 170 -24.73 6.45 -13.50
N LEU A 171 -25.27 6.00 -12.36
CA LEU A 171 -26.69 5.70 -12.22
C LEU A 171 -27.52 6.98 -12.08
N LEU A 172 -26.94 7.96 -11.40
CA LEU A 172 -27.47 9.31 -11.27
C LEU A 172 -26.35 10.32 -11.50
N GLU A 173 -26.61 11.32 -12.32
CA GLU A 173 -25.70 12.44 -12.53
C GLU A 173 -25.96 13.53 -11.48
N ASP A 174 -24.93 14.30 -11.09
CA ASP A 174 -25.07 15.40 -10.12
C ASP A 174 -25.99 16.49 -10.68
N GLY A 175 -27.01 16.86 -9.93
CA GLY A 175 -27.98 17.87 -10.27
C GLY A 175 -28.20 18.86 -9.12
N LEU A 176 -29.14 19.79 -9.26
CA LEU A 176 -29.43 20.79 -8.20
C LEU A 176 -29.81 20.13 -6.88
N ALA A 177 -30.69 19.14 -6.89
CA ALA A 177 -31.21 18.48 -5.70
C ALA A 177 -30.67 17.06 -5.50
N LEU A 178 -30.36 16.34 -6.57
CA LEU A 178 -29.95 14.94 -6.51
C LEU A 178 -28.42 14.81 -6.46
N PRO A 179 -27.85 13.91 -5.63
CA PRO A 179 -26.45 13.58 -5.66
C PRO A 179 -26.12 12.73 -6.90
N ALA A 180 -24.87 12.71 -7.31
CA ALA A 180 -24.34 11.73 -8.23
C ALA A 180 -24.21 10.38 -7.54
N VAL A 181 -24.57 9.31 -8.24
CA VAL A 181 -24.38 7.93 -7.79
C VAL A 181 -23.77 7.12 -8.92
N SER A 182 -22.72 6.40 -8.65
CA SER A 182 -22.07 5.51 -9.63
C SER A 182 -21.81 4.13 -9.07
N VAL A 183 -21.74 3.17 -9.97
CA VAL A 183 -21.19 1.83 -9.75
C VAL A 183 -19.93 1.68 -10.59
N GLY A 184 -18.96 0.92 -10.12
CA GLY A 184 -17.70 0.78 -10.82
C GLY A 184 -17.02 -0.56 -10.56
N LEU A 185 -16.15 -0.92 -11.49
CA LEU A 185 -15.28 -2.08 -11.41
C LEU A 185 -13.87 -1.63 -11.73
N GLY A 186 -12.89 -2.24 -11.08
CA GLY A 186 -11.50 -1.92 -11.35
C GLY A 186 -10.56 -3.07 -11.04
N TYR A 187 -9.36 -2.91 -11.55
CA TYR A 187 -8.24 -3.81 -11.40
C TYR A 187 -6.98 -3.03 -11.10
N SER A 188 -6.13 -3.57 -10.24
CA SER A 188 -4.77 -3.06 -10.07
C SER A 188 -3.74 -4.19 -9.97
N LEU A 189 -2.54 -3.89 -10.46
CA LEU A 189 -1.33 -4.68 -10.32
C LEU A 189 -0.32 -3.86 -9.53
N ASN A 190 0.17 -4.44 -8.44
CA ASN A 190 1.20 -3.85 -7.60
C ASN A 190 2.33 -4.86 -7.44
N LYS A 191 3.51 -4.48 -7.89
CA LYS A 191 4.74 -5.26 -7.73
C LYS A 191 5.79 -4.40 -7.07
N GLY A 192 6.59 -5.02 -6.25
CA GLY A 192 7.71 -4.30 -5.67
C GLY A 192 8.64 -5.24 -4.94
N SER A 193 9.81 -4.71 -4.67
CA SER A 193 10.78 -5.32 -3.79
C SER A 193 11.31 -4.29 -2.82
N PHE A 194 11.61 -4.70 -1.62
CA PHE A 194 12.37 -3.91 -0.68
C PHE A 194 13.36 -4.81 0.06
N GLY A 195 14.56 -4.30 0.17
CA GLY A 195 15.64 -5.04 0.77
C GLY A 195 16.60 -4.14 1.52
N ALA A 196 17.40 -4.78 2.32
CA ALA A 196 18.49 -4.16 3.03
C ALA A 196 19.67 -5.10 3.10
N THR A 197 20.83 -4.54 2.97
CA THR A 197 22.08 -5.29 3.04
C THR A 197 23.15 -4.50 3.78
N ASN A 198 23.96 -5.23 4.55
CA ASN A 198 25.20 -4.72 5.12
C ASN A 198 26.29 -5.82 5.08
N ASP A 199 27.38 -5.62 5.83
CA ASP A 199 28.49 -6.58 5.91
C ASP A 199 28.12 -7.90 6.61
N LYS A 200 27.02 -7.91 7.42
CA LYS A 200 26.63 -9.02 8.28
C LYS A 200 25.52 -9.87 7.68
N ALA A 201 24.53 -9.23 7.04
CA ALA A 201 23.33 -9.87 6.53
C ALA A 201 22.72 -9.14 5.34
N GLU A 202 21.82 -9.82 4.65
CA GLU A 202 20.88 -9.26 3.69
C GLU A 202 19.48 -9.82 3.96
N ALA A 203 18.48 -9.01 3.71
CA ALA A 203 17.09 -9.42 3.73
C ALA A 203 16.34 -8.75 2.58
N MET A 204 15.40 -9.47 1.98
CA MET A 204 14.60 -9.01 0.86
C MET A 204 13.17 -9.53 1.00
N VAL A 205 12.24 -8.69 0.61
CA VAL A 205 10.82 -9.05 0.45
C VAL A 205 10.38 -8.58 -0.93
N ASP A 206 9.87 -9.51 -1.72
CA ASP A 206 9.28 -9.27 -3.03
C ASP A 206 7.78 -9.47 -2.91
N TYR A 207 6.98 -8.57 -3.50
CA TYR A 207 5.54 -8.73 -3.54
C TYR A 207 4.98 -8.56 -4.94
N ASN A 208 3.97 -9.37 -5.25
CA ASN A 208 3.23 -9.28 -6.49
C ASN A 208 1.74 -9.48 -6.18
N VAL A 209 0.96 -8.41 -6.28
CA VAL A 209 -0.42 -8.37 -5.84
C VAL A 209 -1.33 -7.89 -6.96
N HIS A 210 -2.26 -8.74 -7.36
CA HIS A 210 -3.35 -8.46 -8.28
C HIS A 210 -4.61 -8.19 -7.49
N THR A 211 -5.31 -7.12 -7.79
CA THR A 211 -6.51 -6.70 -7.06
C THR A 211 -7.66 -6.47 -8.03
N LEU A 212 -8.81 -7.07 -7.74
CA LEU A 212 -10.08 -6.75 -8.39
C LEU A 212 -11.01 -6.12 -7.38
N TYR A 213 -11.78 -5.14 -7.79
CA TYR A 213 -12.77 -4.51 -6.93
C TYR A 213 -14.03 -4.09 -7.66
N ALA A 214 -15.14 -4.10 -6.92
CA ALA A 214 -16.39 -3.48 -7.30
C ALA A 214 -16.75 -2.41 -6.28
N GLN A 215 -17.31 -1.29 -6.72
CA GLN A 215 -17.66 -0.19 -5.83
C GLN A 215 -18.98 0.48 -6.18
N VAL A 216 -19.59 1.10 -5.18
CA VAL A 216 -20.65 2.08 -5.33
C VAL A 216 -20.22 3.36 -4.61
N GLN A 217 -20.43 4.50 -5.24
CA GLN A 217 -20.07 5.81 -4.68
C GLN A 217 -21.20 6.79 -4.86
N VAL A 218 -21.44 7.60 -3.84
CA VAL A 218 -22.29 8.76 -3.88
C VAL A 218 -21.47 10.02 -3.62
N SER A 219 -21.75 11.09 -4.34
CA SER A 219 -21.12 12.40 -4.14
C SER A 219 -22.08 13.54 -4.43
N LYS A 220 -21.79 14.70 -3.83
CA LYS A 220 -22.56 15.93 -4.08
C LYS A 220 -21.63 17.12 -4.21
N THR A 221 -21.61 17.74 -5.38
CA THR A 221 -20.82 18.96 -5.58
C THR A 221 -21.62 20.19 -5.16
N LEU A 222 -21.10 20.94 -4.21
CA LEU A 222 -21.63 22.18 -3.69
C LEU A 222 -20.75 23.34 -4.16
N ASN A 223 -21.24 24.13 -5.09
CA ASN A 223 -20.48 25.26 -5.66
C ASN A 223 -20.89 26.59 -5.01
N ILE A 224 -19.89 27.42 -4.72
CA ILE A 224 -20.07 28.80 -4.32
C ILE A 224 -19.82 29.69 -5.56
N PRO A 225 -20.87 30.16 -6.25
CA PRO A 225 -20.74 30.75 -7.58
C PRO A 225 -19.84 32.00 -7.65
N VAL A 226 -19.82 32.80 -6.57
CA VAL A 226 -19.11 34.07 -6.53
C VAL A 226 -17.59 33.90 -6.57
N VAL A 227 -17.08 32.89 -5.87
CA VAL A 227 -15.62 32.66 -5.70
C VAL A 227 -15.08 31.48 -6.54
N LYS A 228 -15.95 30.81 -7.30
CA LYS A 228 -15.61 29.62 -8.11
C LYS A 228 -14.91 28.54 -7.30
N ILE A 229 -15.29 28.39 -6.05
CA ILE A 229 -14.82 27.33 -5.13
C ILE A 229 -15.98 26.34 -4.95
N GLY A 230 -15.67 25.06 -4.92
CA GLY A 230 -16.65 24.02 -4.65
C GLY A 230 -16.14 23.01 -3.64
N PHE A 231 -17.08 22.32 -3.00
CA PHE A 231 -16.83 21.18 -2.12
C PHE A 231 -17.56 19.98 -2.68
N THR A 232 -16.91 18.85 -2.65
CA THR A 232 -17.49 17.58 -3.09
C THR A 232 -17.31 16.53 -2.00
N PRO A 233 -18.20 16.50 -0.97
CA PRO A 233 -18.25 15.34 -0.06
C PRO A 233 -18.66 14.09 -0.83
N PHE A 234 -18.09 12.97 -0.44
CA PHE A 234 -18.40 11.68 -1.03
C PHE A 234 -18.28 10.55 -0.03
N LEU A 235 -19.01 9.49 -0.31
CA LEU A 235 -19.02 8.26 0.46
C LEU A 235 -19.20 7.09 -0.50
N GLY A 236 -18.54 5.96 -0.21
CA GLY A 236 -18.67 4.75 -1.01
C GLY A 236 -18.49 3.47 -0.22
N LEU A 237 -18.97 2.41 -0.80
CA LEU A 237 -18.72 1.03 -0.38
C LEU A 237 -17.96 0.32 -1.50
N ARG A 238 -17.07 -0.58 -1.10
CA ARG A 238 -16.24 -1.35 -2.02
C ARG A 238 -16.08 -2.77 -1.53
N GLY A 239 -16.14 -3.73 -2.45
CA GLY A 239 -15.73 -5.10 -2.24
C GLY A 239 -14.44 -5.34 -3.00
N VAL A 240 -13.39 -5.81 -2.33
CA VAL A 240 -12.06 -6.06 -2.90
C VAL A 240 -11.73 -7.53 -2.74
N ILE A 241 -11.16 -8.13 -3.77
CA ILE A 241 -10.53 -9.45 -3.75
C ILE A 241 -9.14 -9.33 -4.33
N SER A 242 -8.20 -10.10 -3.82
CA SER A 242 -6.81 -10.09 -4.27
C SER A 242 -6.29 -11.48 -4.57
N ASN A 243 -5.30 -11.52 -5.44
CA ASN A 243 -4.41 -12.64 -5.65
C ASN A 243 -2.99 -12.15 -5.45
N TYR A 244 -2.26 -12.77 -4.54
CA TYR A 244 -0.91 -12.33 -4.20
C TYR A 244 0.07 -13.50 -4.14
N ASP A 245 1.31 -13.16 -4.42
CA ASP A 245 2.48 -14.04 -4.32
C ASP A 245 3.64 -13.18 -3.81
N ASN A 246 3.97 -13.37 -2.53
CA ASN A 246 4.94 -12.56 -1.81
C ASN A 246 6.05 -13.46 -1.28
N ASP A 247 7.26 -13.21 -1.71
CA ASP A 247 8.45 -13.95 -1.31
C ASP A 247 9.27 -13.15 -0.31
N TRP A 248 9.87 -13.83 0.63
CA TRP A 248 10.88 -13.24 1.50
C TRP A 248 12.11 -14.12 1.57
N SER A 249 13.26 -13.49 1.76
CA SER A 249 14.53 -14.19 1.98
C SER A 249 15.44 -13.39 2.90
N TRP A 250 16.28 -14.10 3.63
CA TRP A 250 17.38 -13.52 4.38
C TRP A 250 18.60 -14.41 4.34
N LYS A 251 19.78 -13.82 4.48
CA LYS A 251 21.06 -14.54 4.49
C LYS A 251 22.08 -13.80 5.35
N PHE A 252 22.80 -14.52 6.21
CA PHE A 252 24.00 -14.00 6.88
C PHE A 252 25.18 -13.98 5.91
N LYS A 253 26.17 -13.11 6.19
CA LYS A 253 27.36 -12.91 5.37
C LYS A 253 28.64 -13.07 6.17
N GLY A 254 29.74 -13.43 5.47
CA GLY A 254 31.07 -13.42 6.02
C GLY A 254 31.24 -14.32 7.26
N ASN A 255 31.77 -13.76 8.34
CA ASN A 255 32.04 -14.48 9.58
C ASN A 255 30.76 -15.02 10.26
N TYR A 256 29.64 -14.32 10.11
CA TYR A 256 28.34 -14.74 10.67
C TYR A 256 27.81 -15.98 9.98
N GLU A 257 27.89 -16.04 8.65
CA GLU A 257 27.54 -17.24 7.87
C GLU A 257 28.41 -18.44 8.29
N ALA A 258 29.74 -18.21 8.41
CA ALA A 258 30.67 -19.27 8.83
C ALA A 258 30.39 -19.77 10.27
N ALA A 259 30.07 -18.87 11.20
CA ALA A 259 29.73 -19.20 12.57
C ALA A 259 28.44 -20.04 12.65
N MET A 260 27.38 -19.62 11.93
CA MET A 260 26.11 -20.36 11.85
C MET A 260 26.32 -21.77 11.32
N ASN A 261 27.03 -21.89 10.20
CA ASN A 261 27.33 -23.18 9.57
C ASN A 261 28.17 -24.10 10.49
N THR A 262 29.12 -23.53 11.23
CA THR A 262 29.94 -24.28 12.20
C THR A 262 29.10 -24.81 13.36
N ALA A 263 28.12 -24.01 13.83
CA ALA A 263 27.16 -24.38 14.86
C ALA A 263 26.12 -25.40 14.35
N GLY A 264 26.04 -25.65 13.03
CA GLY A 264 25.03 -26.49 12.38
C GLY A 264 23.65 -25.85 12.42
N LEU A 265 23.60 -24.49 12.34
CA LEU A 265 22.40 -23.67 12.25
C LEU A 265 22.23 -23.17 10.82
N SER A 266 21.01 -22.84 10.44
CA SER A 266 20.74 -22.24 9.13
C SER A 266 21.31 -20.83 9.05
N SER A 267 22.15 -20.57 8.03
CA SER A 267 22.69 -19.24 7.74
C SER A 267 21.83 -18.42 6.75
N SER A 268 20.71 -18.98 6.31
CA SER A 268 19.74 -18.33 5.43
C SER A 268 18.35 -18.90 5.62
N GLY A 269 17.35 -18.12 5.25
CA GLY A 269 15.94 -18.53 5.22
C GLY A 269 15.24 -17.92 4.02
N LYS A 270 14.17 -18.55 3.60
CA LYS A 270 13.25 -18.06 2.58
C LYS A 270 11.85 -18.62 2.82
N GLY A 271 10.85 -17.92 2.39
CA GLY A 271 9.47 -18.37 2.42
C GLY A 271 8.63 -17.62 1.41
N THR A 272 7.43 -18.10 1.21
CA THR A 272 6.44 -17.54 0.30
C THR A 272 5.10 -17.50 1.00
N ALA A 273 4.42 -16.35 0.94
CA ALA A 273 3.03 -16.22 1.31
C ALA A 273 2.22 -15.95 0.03
N SER A 274 1.32 -16.86 -0.31
CA SER A 274 0.53 -16.76 -1.54
C SER A 274 -0.93 -17.11 -1.30
N SER A 275 -1.79 -16.64 -2.21
CA SER A 275 -3.21 -17.01 -2.23
C SER A 275 -3.50 -17.99 -3.37
N ASP A 276 -4.46 -18.88 -3.16
CA ASP A 276 -4.98 -19.78 -4.21
C ASP A 276 -5.96 -19.03 -5.13
N GLY A 277 -5.41 -18.16 -6.01
CA GLY A 277 -6.21 -17.32 -6.89
C GLY A 277 -6.82 -16.10 -6.20
N PHE A 278 -7.83 -15.48 -6.84
CA PHE A 278 -8.53 -14.33 -6.28
C PHE A 278 -9.41 -14.73 -5.10
N GLY A 279 -9.09 -14.18 -3.93
CA GLY A 279 -9.78 -14.47 -2.67
C GLY A 279 -9.64 -13.35 -1.65
N GLY A 280 -9.85 -13.69 -0.39
CA GLY A 280 -9.64 -12.73 0.71
C GLY A 280 -10.57 -11.52 0.63
N PHE A 281 -11.88 -11.74 0.42
CA PHE A 281 -12.86 -10.65 0.25
C PHE A 281 -12.78 -9.63 1.38
N GLN A 282 -12.52 -8.36 1.00
CA GLN A 282 -12.40 -7.21 1.87
C GLN A 282 -13.55 -6.23 1.60
N PRO A 283 -14.62 -6.25 2.39
CA PRO A 283 -15.63 -5.20 2.35
C PRO A 283 -15.08 -3.93 2.97
N GLN A 284 -15.14 -2.84 2.23
CA GLN A 284 -14.56 -1.56 2.64
C GLN A 284 -15.61 -0.46 2.59
N ILE A 285 -15.50 0.48 3.54
CA ILE A 285 -16.15 1.79 3.49
C ILE A 285 -15.09 2.85 3.26
N TYR A 286 -15.36 3.78 2.35
CA TYR A 286 -14.48 4.90 2.10
C TYR A 286 -15.26 6.18 1.92
N GLY A 287 -14.62 7.30 2.22
CA GLY A 287 -15.22 8.62 2.04
C GLY A 287 -14.21 9.73 2.18
N GLY A 288 -14.64 10.93 1.92
CA GLY A 288 -13.75 12.08 1.96
C GLY A 288 -14.38 13.35 1.43
N LEU A 289 -13.51 14.30 1.11
CA LEU A 289 -13.88 15.63 0.66
C LEU A 289 -12.96 16.12 -0.46
N GLY A 290 -13.54 16.53 -1.57
CA GLY A 290 -12.89 17.26 -2.65
C GLY A 290 -13.07 18.77 -2.50
N PHE A 291 -12.01 19.54 -2.67
CA PHE A 291 -12.01 21.00 -2.79
C PHE A 291 -11.70 21.37 -4.22
N ASN A 292 -12.63 22.04 -4.89
CA ASN A 292 -12.51 22.43 -6.28
C ASN A 292 -12.16 23.92 -6.37
N PHE A 293 -11.06 24.24 -7.05
CA PHE A 293 -10.58 25.61 -7.30
C PHE A 293 -10.42 25.80 -8.80
N VAL A 294 -11.46 26.30 -9.46
CA VAL A 294 -11.48 26.48 -10.93
C VAL A 294 -11.19 25.18 -11.67
N PHE A 295 -9.91 24.92 -11.98
CA PHE A 295 -9.44 23.73 -12.69
C PHE A 295 -8.61 22.77 -11.81
N VAL A 296 -8.44 23.09 -10.54
CA VAL A 296 -7.67 22.27 -9.61
C VAL A 296 -8.59 21.69 -8.55
N GLN A 297 -8.48 20.40 -8.34
CA GLN A 297 -9.12 19.70 -7.23
C GLN A 297 -8.08 19.14 -6.27
N VAL A 298 -8.27 19.40 -4.99
CA VAL A 298 -7.56 18.73 -3.90
C VAL A 298 -8.54 17.79 -3.21
N THR A 299 -8.21 16.51 -3.11
CA THR A 299 -9.08 15.52 -2.44
C THR A 299 -8.34 14.93 -1.25
N ALA A 300 -9.04 14.78 -0.13
CA ALA A 300 -8.61 13.98 1.01
C ALA A 300 -9.63 12.86 1.23
N SER A 301 -9.17 11.64 1.47
CA SER A 301 -10.00 10.47 1.65
C SER A 301 -9.45 9.51 2.70
N ILE A 302 -10.36 8.78 3.32
CA ILE A 302 -10.05 7.67 4.23
C ILE A 302 -10.83 6.44 3.79
N CYS A 303 -10.30 5.27 4.12
CA CYS A 303 -10.93 3.98 3.87
C CYS A 303 -10.67 3.05 5.05
N ALA A 304 -11.64 2.22 5.39
CA ALA A 304 -11.52 1.19 6.40
C ALA A 304 -12.07 -0.15 5.89
N ASP A 305 -11.37 -1.22 6.21
CA ASP A 305 -11.85 -2.59 6.03
C ASP A 305 -12.89 -2.89 7.13
N LEU A 306 -14.06 -3.36 6.71
CA LEU A 306 -15.19 -3.60 7.63
C LEU A 306 -15.05 -4.92 8.42
N ARG A 307 -14.13 -5.82 8.04
CA ARG A 307 -13.95 -7.12 8.71
C ARG A 307 -13.39 -6.97 10.12
N HIS A 308 -12.56 -5.95 10.34
CA HIS A 308 -11.79 -5.77 11.58
C HIS A 308 -11.93 -4.35 12.15
N LEU A 309 -13.11 -3.73 11.99
CA LEU A 309 -13.38 -2.41 12.55
C LEU A 309 -13.23 -2.40 14.08
N GLY A 310 -12.24 -1.64 14.57
CA GLY A 310 -12.02 -1.45 16.00
C GLY A 310 -11.27 -2.56 16.72
N GLY A 311 -10.73 -3.56 16.01
CA GLY A 311 -9.82 -4.57 16.56
C GLY A 311 -8.34 -4.19 16.41
N ASP A 312 -7.46 -4.95 17.06
CA ASP A 312 -6.01 -4.77 17.02
C ASP A 312 -5.41 -4.94 15.61
N SER A 313 -6.16 -5.56 14.69
CA SER A 313 -5.79 -5.77 13.28
C SER A 313 -6.59 -4.88 12.33
N SER A 314 -7.02 -3.68 12.78
CA SER A 314 -7.80 -2.77 11.93
C SER A 314 -6.98 -2.29 10.74
N LEU A 315 -7.46 -2.59 9.53
CA LEU A 315 -6.86 -2.15 8.28
C LEU A 315 -7.56 -0.88 7.81
N TRP A 316 -6.82 0.23 7.78
CA TRP A 316 -7.31 1.51 7.29
C TRP A 316 -6.27 2.21 6.43
N SER A 317 -6.71 3.09 5.57
CA SER A 317 -5.85 3.87 4.70
C SER A 317 -6.35 5.29 4.55
N GLY A 318 -5.44 6.20 4.25
CA GLY A 318 -5.73 7.58 3.90
C GLY A 318 -5.01 7.96 2.63
N ALA A 319 -5.61 8.85 1.84
CA ALA A 319 -4.96 9.37 0.64
C ALA A 319 -5.32 10.85 0.42
N MET A 320 -4.39 11.54 -0.20
CA MET A 320 -4.57 12.90 -0.71
C MET A 320 -4.20 12.94 -2.18
N SER A 321 -4.91 13.75 -2.94
CA SER A 321 -4.60 13.95 -4.36
C SER A 321 -4.72 15.41 -4.75
N ILE A 322 -3.95 15.78 -5.77
CA ILE A 322 -4.07 17.07 -6.46
C ILE A 322 -4.26 16.76 -7.93
N ARG A 323 -5.36 17.24 -8.51
CA ARG A 323 -5.75 16.95 -9.88
C ARG A 323 -6.08 18.25 -10.62
N PHE A 324 -5.62 18.33 -11.87
CA PHE A 324 -6.17 19.25 -12.84
C PHE A 324 -7.40 18.60 -13.46
N LYS A 325 -8.52 19.33 -13.51
CA LYS A 325 -9.81 18.84 -13.97
C LYS A 325 -10.48 19.87 -14.87
N MET A 326 -11.00 19.42 -16.00
CA MET A 326 -11.88 20.18 -16.88
C MET A 326 -13.27 19.56 -16.93
#